data_ea5fdac96eefacdd6d3157e06afc3854
#
_entry.id   ea5fdac96eefacdd6d3157e06afc3854
#
_cell.length_a   1.000
_cell.length_b   1.000
_cell.length_c   1.000
_cell.angle_alpha   90.00
_cell.angle_beta   90.00
_cell.angle_gamma   90.00
#
_symmetry.space_group_name_H-M   'P 1'
#
loop_
_entity.id
_entity.type
_entity.pdbx_description
1 polymer ?
#
loop_
_entity_poly.entity_id
_entity_poly.type
_entity_poly.pdbx_seq_one_letter_code
_entity_poly.pdbx_strand_id
1 'polypeptide(L)'
;MADIKAEYLACPIRQVVSRFGDKWSMLVLYMLHTSETGILRFNEIRRLMTDCSQKMLSQTLKNLEQSHLVHREVYPEVPPRVEYSLTETGKSLMPALTALIAWGKKHFNEVVTD
;
A
#
# COMPACT_ATOMS: atom_id res chain seq x y z
N MET A 1 33.65 12.96 -8.29
CA MET A 1 32.48 12.29 -7.69
C MET A 1 31.21 13.03 -8.11
N ALA A 2 30.22 12.33 -8.52
CA ALA A 2 28.95 12.95 -8.88
C ALA A 2 28.35 13.69 -7.68
N ASP A 3 27.52 14.70 -7.96
CA ASP A 3 26.82 15.44 -6.93
C ASP A 3 25.83 14.51 -6.23
N ILE A 4 26.19 14.08 -5.04
CA ILE A 4 25.36 13.16 -4.22
C ILE A 4 23.96 13.73 -3.98
N LYS A 5 23.85 15.04 -3.80
CA LYS A 5 22.56 15.70 -3.59
C LYS A 5 21.66 15.58 -4.81
N ALA A 6 22.22 15.83 -6.01
CA ALA A 6 21.45 15.70 -7.24
C ALA A 6 21.05 14.25 -7.48
N GLU A 7 21.97 13.31 -7.27
CA GLU A 7 21.67 11.88 -7.38
C GLU A 7 20.59 11.45 -6.39
N TYR A 8 20.67 11.95 -5.17
CA TYR A 8 19.69 11.63 -4.14
C TYR A 8 18.29 12.12 -4.53
N LEU A 9 18.18 13.36 -5.00
CA LEU A 9 16.88 13.93 -5.36
C LEU A 9 16.27 13.26 -6.59
N ALA A 10 17.10 12.82 -7.52
CA ALA A 10 16.67 12.15 -8.75
C ALA A 10 16.64 10.63 -8.63
N CYS A 11 16.98 10.09 -7.45
CA CYS A 11 17.10 8.63 -7.25
C CYS A 11 15.77 7.93 -7.49
N PRO A 12 15.72 6.96 -8.42
CA PRO A 12 14.50 6.19 -8.65
C PRO A 12 13.99 5.49 -7.38
N ILE A 13 14.91 5.01 -6.53
CA ILE A 13 14.53 4.35 -5.27
C ILE A 13 13.74 5.31 -4.39
N ARG A 14 14.22 6.53 -4.23
CA ARG A 14 13.53 7.54 -3.42
C ARG A 14 12.14 7.83 -3.97
N GLN A 15 12.03 8.02 -5.28
CA GLN A 15 10.78 8.38 -5.91
C GLN A 15 9.77 7.23 -5.91
N VAL A 16 10.23 6.02 -6.18
CA VAL A 16 9.35 4.85 -6.19
C VAL A 16 8.88 4.50 -4.78
N VAL A 17 9.83 4.42 -3.82
CA VAL A 17 9.50 4.03 -2.45
C VAL A 17 8.57 5.05 -1.80
N SER A 18 8.69 6.34 -2.13
CA SER A 18 7.81 7.36 -1.57
C SER A 18 6.33 7.15 -1.92
N ARG A 19 6.03 6.35 -2.96
CA ARG A 19 4.65 6.09 -3.37
C ARG A 19 3.96 5.03 -2.52
N PHE A 20 4.72 4.16 -1.86
CA PHE A 20 4.12 3.07 -1.06
C PHE A 20 4.88 2.77 0.22
N GLY A 21 5.96 3.51 0.53
CA GLY A 21 6.85 3.17 1.64
C GLY A 21 6.33 3.54 3.03
N ASP A 22 5.19 4.20 3.12
CA ASP A 22 4.57 4.47 4.41
C ASP A 22 3.82 3.23 4.92
N LYS A 23 3.62 3.15 6.22
CA LYS A 23 3.03 1.94 6.82
C LYS A 23 1.60 1.68 6.34
N TRP A 24 0.80 2.74 6.12
CA TRP A 24 -0.59 2.57 5.71
C TRP A 24 -0.69 1.98 4.32
N SER A 25 0.12 2.48 3.39
CA SER A 25 0.13 1.99 2.00
C SER A 25 0.54 0.53 1.93
N MET A 26 1.60 0.15 2.63
CA MET A 26 2.07 -1.24 2.63
C MET A 26 1.03 -2.18 3.24
N LEU A 27 0.34 -1.76 4.30
CA LEU A 27 -0.71 -2.56 4.92
C LEU A 27 -1.90 -2.76 3.97
N VAL A 28 -2.34 -1.71 3.29
CA VAL A 28 -3.44 -1.81 2.32
C VAL A 28 -3.07 -2.77 1.19
N LEU A 29 -1.88 -2.62 0.63
CA LEU A 29 -1.41 -3.49 -0.45
C LEU A 29 -1.38 -4.95 0.01
N TYR A 30 -0.87 -5.20 1.21
CA TYR A 30 -0.83 -6.55 1.76
C TYR A 30 -2.22 -7.13 1.99
N MET A 31 -3.15 -6.33 2.50
CA MET A 31 -4.54 -6.75 2.71
C MET A 31 -5.20 -7.16 1.40
N LEU A 32 -5.01 -6.36 0.34
CA LEU A 32 -5.55 -6.68 -0.98
C LEU A 32 -4.93 -7.96 -1.53
N HIS A 33 -3.64 -8.15 -1.31
CA HIS A 33 -2.93 -9.33 -1.78
C HIS A 33 -3.42 -10.61 -1.09
N THR A 34 -3.69 -10.54 0.22
CA THR A 34 -4.09 -11.69 1.02
C THR A 34 -5.59 -11.92 1.04
N SER A 35 -6.38 -11.03 0.50
CA SER A 35 -7.83 -11.18 0.40
C SER A 35 -8.17 -12.39 -0.48
N GLU A 36 -9.18 -13.18 -0.07
CA GLU A 36 -9.63 -14.34 -0.82
C GLU A 36 -9.99 -14.00 -2.26
N THR A 37 -10.69 -12.89 -2.46
CA THR A 37 -11.17 -12.47 -3.78
C THR A 37 -10.22 -11.52 -4.49
N GLY A 38 -9.24 -10.96 -3.75
CA GLY A 38 -8.39 -9.87 -4.24
C GLY A 38 -9.10 -8.54 -4.32
N ILE A 39 -10.32 -8.46 -3.81
CA ILE A 39 -11.16 -7.27 -3.84
C ILE A 39 -11.62 -6.95 -2.42
N LEU A 40 -11.45 -5.68 -2.02
CA LEU A 40 -11.95 -5.21 -0.72
C LEU A 40 -12.69 -3.89 -0.92
N ARG A 41 -13.78 -3.72 -0.19
CA ARG A 41 -14.50 -2.45 -0.13
C ARG A 41 -13.87 -1.54 0.91
N PHE A 42 -14.09 -0.25 0.77
CA PHE A 42 -13.56 0.74 1.71
C PHE A 42 -13.85 0.38 3.16
N ASN A 43 -15.10 0.03 3.46
CA ASN A 43 -15.49 -0.29 4.84
C ASN A 43 -14.83 -1.57 5.36
N GLU A 44 -14.54 -2.52 4.49
CA GLU A 44 -13.82 -3.72 4.87
C GLU A 44 -12.38 -3.40 5.28
N ILE A 45 -11.71 -2.57 4.49
CA ILE A 45 -10.35 -2.11 4.79
C ILE A 45 -10.35 -1.32 6.10
N ARG A 46 -11.32 -0.41 6.25
CA ARG A 46 -11.44 0.43 7.43
C ARG A 46 -11.60 -0.39 8.71
N ARG A 47 -12.39 -1.45 8.66
CA ARG A 47 -12.59 -2.33 9.83
C ARG A 47 -11.31 -3.06 10.24
N LEU A 48 -10.45 -3.37 9.28
CA LEU A 48 -9.18 -4.04 9.54
C LEU A 48 -8.13 -3.05 10.05
N MET A 49 -8.19 -1.79 9.61
CA MET A 49 -7.22 -0.76 9.98
C MET A 49 -7.81 0.18 11.02
N THR A 50 -8.05 -0.35 12.21
CA THR A 50 -8.77 0.37 13.27
C THR A 50 -8.05 1.59 13.80
N ASP A 51 -6.72 1.64 13.68
CA ASP A 51 -5.89 2.75 14.14
C ASP A 51 -5.64 3.81 13.05
N CYS A 52 -6.18 3.60 11.86
CA CYS A 52 -6.07 4.55 10.75
C CYS A 52 -7.35 5.36 10.65
N SER A 53 -7.25 6.68 10.63
CA SER A 53 -8.43 7.54 10.48
C SER A 53 -9.05 7.35 9.10
N GLN A 54 -10.34 7.63 8.97
CA GLN A 54 -11.03 7.57 7.69
C GLN A 54 -10.39 8.52 6.67
N LYS A 55 -9.99 9.71 7.13
CA LYS A 55 -9.32 10.69 6.29
C LYS A 55 -7.98 10.15 5.77
N MET A 56 -7.19 9.56 6.65
CA MET A 56 -5.88 8.99 6.28
C MET A 56 -6.05 7.82 5.32
N LEU A 57 -7.01 6.94 5.58
CA LEU A 57 -7.28 5.81 4.71
C LEU A 57 -7.72 6.26 3.32
N SER A 58 -8.62 7.25 3.25
CA SER A 58 -9.06 7.82 1.97
C SER A 58 -7.87 8.39 1.19
N GLN A 59 -6.99 9.12 1.87
CA GLN A 59 -5.82 9.71 1.23
C GLN A 59 -4.84 8.63 0.76
N THR A 60 -4.64 7.60 1.58
CA THR A 60 -3.76 6.48 1.24
C THR A 60 -4.26 5.76 -0.02
N LEU A 61 -5.55 5.44 -0.07
CA LEU A 61 -6.13 4.77 -1.23
C LEU A 61 -6.05 5.63 -2.48
N LYS A 62 -6.28 6.94 -2.35
CA LYS A 62 -6.15 7.87 -3.46
C LYS A 62 -4.72 7.91 -3.99
N ASN A 63 -3.74 7.97 -3.10
CA ASN A 63 -2.33 7.98 -3.50
C ASN A 63 -1.93 6.68 -4.21
N LEU A 64 -2.40 5.54 -3.72
CA LEU A 64 -2.12 4.24 -4.34
C LEU A 64 -2.77 4.13 -5.73
N GLU A 65 -3.98 4.66 -5.87
CA GLU A 65 -4.64 4.70 -7.16
C GLU A 65 -3.88 5.59 -8.15
N GLN A 66 -3.47 6.77 -7.72
CA GLN A 66 -2.71 7.71 -8.55
C GLN A 66 -1.34 7.15 -8.94
N SER A 67 -0.78 6.28 -8.12
CA SER A 67 0.49 5.61 -8.40
C SER A 67 0.32 4.33 -9.23
N HIS A 68 -0.88 4.06 -9.68
CA HIS A 68 -1.22 2.89 -10.51
C HIS A 68 -0.93 1.53 -9.85
N LEU A 69 -0.95 1.50 -8.52
CA LEU A 69 -0.78 0.26 -7.76
C LEU A 69 -2.12 -0.38 -7.39
N VAL A 70 -3.15 0.43 -7.28
CA VAL A 70 -4.49 0.00 -6.88
C VAL A 70 -5.50 0.52 -7.89
N HIS A 71 -6.45 -0.33 -8.23
CA HIS A 71 -7.59 -0.01 -9.08
C HIS A 71 -8.81 0.26 -8.19
N ARG A 72 -9.55 1.30 -8.52
CA ARG A 72 -10.79 1.67 -7.83
C ARG A 72 -11.95 1.52 -8.80
N GLU A 73 -12.93 0.72 -8.43
CA GLU A 73 -14.13 0.50 -9.22
C GLU A 73 -15.35 1.00 -8.47
N VAL A 74 -16.11 1.89 -9.10
CA VAL A 74 -17.34 2.44 -8.50
C VAL A 74 -18.54 1.83 -9.20
N TYR A 75 -19.47 1.26 -8.42
CA TYR A 75 -20.70 0.70 -8.92
C TYR A 75 -21.84 1.66 -8.57
N PRO A 76 -22.65 2.08 -9.55
CA PRO A 76 -23.72 3.05 -9.32
C PRO A 76 -24.94 2.41 -8.67
N GLU A 77 -24.77 1.98 -7.43
CA GLU A 77 -25.81 1.42 -6.62
C GLU A 77 -26.24 2.43 -5.55
N VAL A 78 -27.28 2.12 -4.78
CA VAL A 78 -27.73 2.92 -3.66
C VAL A 78 -27.75 2.06 -2.41
N PRO A 79 -26.81 2.25 -1.46
CA PRO A 79 -25.68 3.20 -1.52
C PRO A 79 -24.64 2.77 -2.54
N PRO A 80 -23.80 3.71 -3.03
CA PRO A 80 -22.76 3.35 -4.01
C PRO A 80 -21.76 2.38 -3.42
N ARG A 81 -21.35 1.42 -4.23
CA ARG A 81 -20.34 0.43 -3.85
C ARG A 81 -19.02 0.80 -4.50
N VAL A 82 -17.97 0.88 -3.69
CA VAL A 82 -16.61 1.15 -4.18
C VAL A 82 -15.73 -0.03 -3.80
N GLU A 83 -15.08 -0.61 -4.79
CA GLU A 83 -14.20 -1.77 -4.63
C GLU A 83 -12.79 -1.42 -5.02
N TYR A 84 -11.83 -1.96 -4.29
CA TYR A 84 -10.41 -1.77 -4.53
C TYR A 84 -9.75 -3.11 -4.80
N SER A 85 -8.81 -3.12 -5.74
CA SER A 85 -8.05 -4.32 -6.10
C SER A 85 -6.66 -3.89 -6.56
N LEU A 86 -5.72 -4.84 -6.58
CA LEU A 86 -4.38 -4.56 -7.10
C LEU A 86 -4.42 -4.50 -8.62
N THR A 87 -3.68 -3.53 -9.18
CA THR A 87 -3.40 -3.52 -10.61
C THR A 87 -2.34 -4.58 -10.93
N GLU A 88 -2.07 -4.80 -12.22
CA GLU A 88 -0.97 -5.69 -12.60
C GLU A 88 0.37 -5.19 -12.04
N THR A 89 0.59 -3.87 -12.06
CA THR A 89 1.78 -3.27 -11.45
C THR A 89 1.82 -3.54 -9.95
N GLY A 90 0.68 -3.34 -9.26
CA GLY A 90 0.59 -3.64 -7.83
C GLY A 90 0.88 -5.10 -7.53
N LYS A 91 0.36 -6.01 -8.33
CA LYS A 91 0.63 -7.45 -8.18
C LYS A 91 2.11 -7.75 -8.37
N SER A 92 2.78 -7.08 -9.29
CA SER A 92 4.20 -7.29 -9.54
C SER A 92 5.09 -6.86 -8.37
N LEU A 93 4.58 -5.98 -7.51
CA LEU A 93 5.29 -5.55 -6.30
C LEU A 93 5.20 -6.60 -5.18
N MET A 94 4.19 -7.45 -5.20
CA MET A 94 3.89 -8.34 -4.08
C MET A 94 5.02 -9.30 -3.68
N PRO A 95 5.77 -9.91 -4.61
CA PRO A 95 6.90 -10.75 -4.19
C PRO A 95 7.91 -10.00 -3.33
N ALA A 96 8.23 -8.75 -3.69
CA ALA A 96 9.17 -7.94 -2.91
C ALA A 96 8.56 -7.53 -1.56
N LEU A 97 7.30 -7.13 -1.55
CA LEU A 97 6.62 -6.70 -0.32
C LEU A 97 6.44 -7.86 0.66
N THR A 98 6.03 -9.03 0.19
CA THR A 98 5.86 -10.18 1.06
C THR A 98 7.20 -10.68 1.61
N ALA A 99 8.27 -10.58 0.81
CA ALA A 99 9.62 -10.89 1.29
C ALA A 99 10.04 -9.92 2.40
N LEU A 100 9.75 -8.65 2.25
CA LEU A 100 10.03 -7.64 3.28
C LEU A 100 9.25 -7.94 4.56
N ILE A 101 7.98 -8.26 4.44
CA ILE A 101 7.13 -8.61 5.60
C ILE A 101 7.65 -9.86 6.30
N ALA A 102 8.04 -10.88 5.55
CA ALA A 102 8.59 -12.11 6.10
C ALA A 102 9.88 -11.82 6.86
N TRP A 103 10.75 -10.98 6.31
CA TRP A 103 11.97 -10.55 6.99
C TRP A 103 11.63 -9.84 8.30
N GLY A 104 10.65 -8.93 8.27
CA GLY A 104 10.23 -8.20 9.46
C GLY A 104 9.69 -9.10 10.56
N LYS A 105 8.90 -10.11 10.19
CA LYS A 105 8.37 -11.07 11.16
C LYS A 105 9.48 -11.90 11.79
N LYS A 106 10.46 -12.32 10.98
CA LYS A 106 11.60 -13.12 11.46
C LYS A 106 12.47 -12.32 12.44
N HIS A 107 12.66 -11.04 12.18
CA HIS A 107 13.55 -10.19 12.97
C HIS A 107 12.81 -9.24 13.91
N PHE A 108 11.53 -9.50 14.16
CA PHE A 108 10.68 -8.61 14.95
C PHE A 108 11.31 -8.28 16.30
N ASN A 109 11.79 -9.28 17.03
CA ASN A 109 12.36 -9.09 18.37
C ASN A 109 13.68 -8.31 18.35
N GLU A 110 14.37 -8.28 17.22
CA GLU A 110 15.61 -7.52 17.07
C GLU A 110 15.34 -6.05 16.72
N VAL A 111 14.29 -5.81 15.93
CA VAL A 111 13.97 -4.48 15.41
C VAL A 111 13.03 -3.72 16.34
N VAL A 112 12.03 -4.41 16.91
CA VAL A 112 11.07 -3.81 17.84
C VAL A 112 11.48 -4.24 19.26
N THR A 113 12.24 -3.37 19.93
CA THR A 113 12.89 -3.69 21.21
C THR A 113 12.42 -2.82 22.38
N ASP A 114 11.30 -2.20 22.31
CA ASP A 114 10.76 -1.30 23.35
C ASP A 114 10.77 -1.93 24.74
#